data_e240bc8ad643335c60c804ccd816dce2
#
_entry.id   e240bc8ad643335c60c804ccd816dce2
#
_cell.length_a   1.000
_cell.length_b   1.000
_cell.length_c   1.000
_cell.angle_alpha   90.00
_cell.angle_beta   90.00
_cell.angle_gamma   90.00
#
_symmetry.space_group_name_H-M   'P 1'
#
loop_
_entity.id
_entity.type
_entity.pdbx_description
1 polymer ?
#
loop_
_entity_poly.entity_id
_entity_poly.type
_entity_poly.pdbx_seq_one_letter_code
_entity_poly.pdbx_strand_id
1 'polypeptide(L)'
;MFPQLTHPRGYVGALALIAILAVPLAVNSPFVYHLAVQVCVFAALATAWNIVGGYAGQLSLGHAVFYAIGSYTTTMLIINFGVSPWLGMFAGALVAVVAALVIAYPTLRLRGPFFALATIAVLEVCRLLVVHFESATGGSAGLNVPLNVGLKWMIFREKWAYLMIAFGFLAITLWVSWLIRYSRFGFYLIAVREREDAARAVGVNAVRVKIAAAVISAALTSMLGSFHAMYLTFIEPSAAFSLELSIQIAMFALIGGLGTVAGPLAGTLLVLPVAELSRGWLSALGNGTHGFVYGVVLVLVVLFFPRGLVGHLGGHVLRVIDRLPGGRRDKVIPQPASLAAPVAITASASRGKPLLVAEGLHKRFGGLKATDDVSLTLYEGEVLGVIGPNGAGKTTVFNQLSGFIRPDAGTVKVRRSDGEWTSPTTPEGFAQVGVGRTFQIVQPFSGLSVLENIMLGAFMHTRHTADAEAIARDVASLTDLTSLLDAPARGLTVGGMKRLEVARALATRPRVLLLDEVLAGLNPTDVARAIDMVRRIRDTGVSVLMIEHLMQATMALSDRIIVINAGKVLREGKPADVVNDPAVIEAYLGKGYLDAQVA
;
A
#
# COMPACT_ATOMS: atom_id res chain seq x y z
N MET A 1 -16.66 8.44 -17.10
CA MET A 1 -15.28 8.12 -17.41
C MET A 1 -14.29 9.27 -17.19
N PHE A 2 -14.62 10.54 -17.30
CA PHE A 2 -13.73 11.66 -17.00
C PHE A 2 -14.39 12.81 -16.20
N PRO A 3 -15.02 12.56 -15.03
CA PRO A 3 -15.66 13.64 -14.28
C PRO A 3 -14.66 14.58 -13.56
N GLN A 4 -13.35 14.24 -13.57
CA GLN A 4 -12.34 15.04 -12.87
C GLN A 4 -11.64 16.08 -13.76
N LEU A 5 -11.70 15.97 -15.07
CA LEU A 5 -11.15 16.97 -15.98
C LEU A 5 -11.96 18.27 -16.01
N THR A 6 -13.21 18.23 -15.62
CA THR A 6 -14.09 19.40 -15.53
C THR A 6 -14.01 20.11 -14.17
N HIS A 7 -13.22 19.59 -13.23
CA HIS A 7 -13.04 20.21 -11.93
C HIS A 7 -11.88 21.23 -12.01
N PRO A 8 -12.00 22.41 -11.38
CA PRO A 8 -10.92 23.43 -11.34
C PRO A 8 -9.54 22.90 -10.94
N ARG A 9 -9.49 21.81 -10.17
CA ARG A 9 -8.24 21.11 -9.80
C ARG A 9 -7.48 20.52 -11.00
N GLY A 10 -8.21 20.07 -12.04
CA GLY A 10 -7.62 19.59 -13.29
C GLY A 10 -7.00 20.71 -14.10
N TYR A 11 -7.60 21.90 -14.10
CA TYR A 11 -7.09 23.04 -14.85
C TYR A 11 -5.76 23.58 -14.32
N VAL A 12 -5.54 23.57 -12.99
CA VAL A 12 -4.25 24.03 -12.41
C VAL A 12 -3.11 23.11 -12.82
N GLY A 13 -3.34 21.78 -12.81
CA GLY A 13 -2.36 20.81 -13.32
C GLY A 13 -2.09 20.98 -14.81
N ALA A 14 -3.15 21.19 -15.62
CA ALA A 14 -3.04 21.43 -17.04
C ALA A 14 -2.30 22.75 -17.35
N LEU A 15 -2.58 23.82 -16.62
CA LEU A 15 -1.88 25.10 -16.76
C LEU A 15 -0.39 24.97 -16.43
N ALA A 16 -0.02 24.23 -15.37
CA ALA A 16 1.38 23.96 -15.06
C ALA A 16 2.09 23.19 -16.18
N LEU A 17 1.44 22.18 -16.75
CA LEU A 17 1.97 21.42 -17.90
C LEU A 17 2.09 22.31 -19.16
N ILE A 18 1.09 23.15 -19.44
CA ILE A 18 1.13 24.11 -20.55
C ILE A 18 2.29 25.10 -20.35
N ALA A 19 2.51 25.60 -19.14
CA ALA A 19 3.60 26.54 -18.85
C ALA A 19 4.98 25.93 -19.12
N ILE A 20 5.19 24.63 -18.81
CA ILE A 20 6.44 23.91 -19.11
C ILE A 20 6.77 23.92 -20.62
N LEU A 21 5.76 23.89 -21.48
CA LEU A 21 5.94 23.98 -22.92
C LEU A 21 5.99 25.42 -23.43
N ALA A 22 5.11 26.28 -22.96
CA ALA A 22 4.95 27.63 -23.45
C ALA A 22 6.14 28.55 -23.15
N VAL A 23 6.70 28.45 -21.94
CA VAL A 23 7.82 29.31 -21.51
C VAL A 23 9.07 29.11 -22.38
N PRO A 24 9.57 27.87 -22.63
CA PRO A 24 10.71 27.65 -23.50
C PRO A 24 10.48 28.12 -24.94
N LEU A 25 9.27 27.90 -25.49
CA LEU A 25 8.90 28.34 -26.83
C LEU A 25 8.85 29.86 -26.92
N ALA A 26 8.39 30.57 -25.91
CA ALA A 26 8.32 32.03 -25.88
C ALA A 26 9.70 32.67 -25.70
N VAL A 27 10.54 32.12 -24.80
CA VAL A 27 11.88 32.67 -24.51
C VAL A 27 12.90 32.31 -25.58
N ASN A 28 12.73 31.16 -26.25
CA ASN A 28 13.59 30.64 -27.33
C ASN A 28 15.11 30.62 -27.00
N SER A 29 15.46 30.31 -25.76
CA SER A 29 16.83 30.23 -25.28
C SER A 29 17.30 28.77 -25.16
N PRO A 30 18.52 28.41 -25.63
CA PRO A 30 19.06 27.06 -25.49
C PRO A 30 19.14 26.57 -24.05
N PHE A 31 19.38 27.46 -23.10
CA PHE A 31 19.42 27.16 -21.68
C PHE A 31 18.01 26.83 -21.14
N VAL A 32 16.99 27.61 -21.52
CA VAL A 32 15.61 27.38 -21.07
C VAL A 32 15.04 26.08 -21.65
N TYR A 33 15.37 25.75 -22.91
CA TYR A 33 15.03 24.43 -23.47
C TYR A 33 15.70 23.29 -22.69
N HIS A 34 17.02 23.43 -22.40
CA HIS A 34 17.73 22.42 -21.62
C HIS A 34 17.10 22.23 -20.24
N LEU A 35 16.83 23.32 -19.53
CA LEU A 35 16.19 23.28 -18.21
C LEU A 35 14.82 22.60 -18.27
N ALA A 36 13.99 22.94 -19.28
CA ALA A 36 12.67 22.34 -19.44
C ALA A 36 12.73 20.83 -19.74
N VAL A 37 13.70 20.39 -20.59
CA VAL A 37 13.93 18.95 -20.84
C VAL A 37 14.33 18.25 -19.55
N GLN A 38 15.25 18.80 -18.77
CA GLN A 38 15.67 18.23 -17.48
C GLN A 38 14.51 18.16 -16.49
N VAL A 39 13.70 19.22 -16.39
CA VAL A 39 12.48 19.23 -15.55
C VAL A 39 11.53 18.10 -15.96
N CYS A 40 11.26 17.93 -17.26
CA CYS A 40 10.38 16.87 -17.75
C CYS A 40 10.94 15.47 -17.42
N VAL A 41 12.23 15.23 -17.66
CA VAL A 41 12.87 13.93 -17.41
C VAL A 41 12.87 13.61 -15.92
N PHE A 42 13.34 14.52 -15.09
CA PHE A 42 13.44 14.28 -13.65
C PHE A 42 12.07 14.22 -12.95
N ALA A 43 11.09 15.01 -13.40
CA ALA A 43 9.71 14.89 -12.92
C ALA A 43 9.10 13.52 -13.28
N ALA A 44 9.37 13.03 -14.51
CA ALA A 44 8.93 11.71 -14.93
C ALA A 44 9.64 10.59 -14.14
N LEU A 45 10.97 10.68 -13.94
CA LEU A 45 11.74 9.74 -13.11
C LEU A 45 11.24 9.72 -11.66
N ALA A 46 11.03 10.89 -11.06
CA ALA A 46 10.49 11.01 -9.71
C ALA A 46 9.06 10.47 -9.60
N THR A 47 8.24 10.66 -10.66
CA THR A 47 6.88 10.08 -10.72
C THR A 47 6.93 8.55 -10.85
N ALA A 48 7.83 8.01 -11.65
CA ALA A 48 8.04 6.56 -11.74
C ALA A 48 8.52 5.97 -10.40
N TRP A 49 9.48 6.62 -9.74
CA TRP A 49 9.95 6.24 -8.40
C TRP A 49 8.83 6.32 -7.35
N ASN A 50 7.95 7.32 -7.42
CA ASN A 50 6.85 7.52 -6.49
C ASN A 50 5.85 6.34 -6.48
N ILE A 51 5.82 5.52 -7.53
CA ILE A 51 5.01 4.28 -7.55
C ILE A 51 5.51 3.31 -6.47
N VAL A 52 6.82 3.15 -6.34
CA VAL A 52 7.44 2.26 -5.34
C VAL A 52 7.62 2.97 -4.00
N GLY A 53 8.24 4.16 -4.00
CA GLY A 53 8.55 4.91 -2.79
C GLY A 53 7.32 5.56 -2.16
N GLY A 54 6.48 6.15 -2.97
CA GLY A 54 5.31 6.91 -2.51
C GLY A 54 4.07 6.05 -2.26
N TYR A 55 3.61 5.29 -3.26
CA TYR A 55 2.39 4.49 -3.09
C TYR A 55 2.63 3.20 -2.31
N ALA A 56 3.72 2.44 -2.60
CA ALA A 56 4.01 1.18 -1.91
C ALA A 56 4.84 1.34 -0.63
N GLY A 57 5.37 2.53 -0.35
CA GLY A 57 6.15 2.81 0.86
C GLY A 57 7.52 2.12 0.92
N GLN A 58 8.06 1.71 -0.22
CA GLN A 58 9.37 1.06 -0.32
C GLN A 58 10.43 2.09 -0.72
N LEU A 59 11.20 2.60 0.24
CA LEU A 59 12.25 3.59 0.00
C LEU A 59 13.41 2.94 -0.78
N SER A 60 13.32 2.94 -2.11
CA SER A 60 14.37 2.44 -2.99
C SER A 60 15.40 3.54 -3.26
N LEU A 61 16.66 3.30 -2.91
CA LEU A 61 17.81 4.14 -3.23
C LEU A 61 18.70 3.53 -4.32
N GLY A 62 18.24 2.48 -4.99
CA GLY A 62 18.90 1.84 -6.12
C GLY A 62 18.20 2.08 -7.46
N HIS A 63 17.35 3.09 -7.59
CA HIS A 63 16.55 3.31 -8.82
C HIS A 63 17.40 3.67 -10.04
N ALA A 64 18.58 4.23 -9.85
CA ALA A 64 19.55 4.48 -10.91
C ALA A 64 19.97 3.19 -11.64
N VAL A 65 19.84 2.00 -11.04
CA VAL A 65 20.04 0.71 -11.74
C VAL A 65 19.14 0.60 -12.96
N PHE A 66 17.85 0.88 -12.80
CA PHE A 66 16.88 0.76 -13.90
C PHE A 66 17.08 1.83 -14.98
N TYR A 67 17.44 3.05 -14.55
CA TYR A 67 17.86 4.12 -15.46
C TYR A 67 19.07 3.69 -16.29
N ALA A 68 20.12 3.19 -15.65
CA ALA A 68 21.34 2.76 -16.31
C ALA A 68 21.12 1.54 -17.22
N ILE A 69 20.33 0.54 -16.79
CA ILE A 69 19.97 -0.60 -17.65
C ILE A 69 19.33 -0.12 -18.95
N GLY A 70 18.39 0.83 -18.89
CA GLY A 70 17.77 1.41 -20.09
C GLY A 70 18.81 2.11 -20.98
N SER A 71 19.61 2.99 -20.40
CA SER A 71 20.65 3.73 -21.09
C SER A 71 21.64 2.82 -21.80
N TYR A 72 22.21 1.86 -21.08
CA TYR A 72 23.21 0.93 -21.61
C TYR A 72 22.63 -0.02 -22.65
N THR A 73 21.48 -0.65 -22.36
CA THR A 73 20.84 -1.61 -23.30
C THR A 73 20.54 -0.93 -24.64
N THR A 74 19.94 0.26 -24.60
CA THR A 74 19.61 0.99 -25.82
C THR A 74 20.86 1.38 -26.59
N THR A 75 21.88 1.94 -25.93
CA THR A 75 23.11 2.38 -26.58
C THR A 75 23.90 1.22 -27.18
N MET A 76 24.01 0.09 -26.44
CA MET A 76 24.68 -1.12 -26.96
C MET A 76 23.97 -1.69 -28.18
N LEU A 77 22.61 -1.68 -28.20
CA LEU A 77 21.83 -2.13 -29.37
C LEU A 77 22.04 -1.21 -30.57
N ILE A 78 22.22 0.09 -30.37
CA ILE A 78 22.55 1.03 -31.45
C ILE A 78 23.95 0.76 -31.99
N ILE A 79 24.95 0.66 -31.11
CA ILE A 79 26.35 0.52 -31.52
C ILE A 79 26.60 -0.82 -32.23
N ASN A 80 26.12 -1.94 -31.66
CA ASN A 80 26.46 -3.27 -32.14
C ASN A 80 25.53 -3.77 -33.26
N PHE A 81 24.26 -3.35 -33.29
CA PHE A 81 23.25 -3.89 -34.18
C PHE A 81 22.54 -2.84 -35.04
N GLY A 82 22.83 -1.54 -34.86
CA GLY A 82 22.16 -0.48 -35.61
C GLY A 82 20.65 -0.38 -35.33
N VAL A 83 20.19 -0.88 -34.18
CA VAL A 83 18.79 -0.86 -33.78
C VAL A 83 18.37 0.56 -33.42
N SER A 84 17.18 0.98 -33.87
CA SER A 84 16.62 2.29 -33.50
C SER A 84 16.43 2.42 -31.98
N PRO A 85 16.78 3.58 -31.36
CA PRO A 85 16.54 3.84 -29.92
C PRO A 85 15.10 3.62 -29.48
N TRP A 86 14.13 3.86 -30.39
CA TRP A 86 12.71 3.61 -30.13
C TRP A 86 12.40 2.13 -29.82
N LEU A 87 13.09 1.20 -30.49
CA LEU A 87 13.00 -0.23 -30.19
C LEU A 87 13.91 -0.61 -29.01
N GLY A 88 15.09 0.00 -28.95
CA GLY A 88 16.07 -0.20 -27.87
C GLY A 88 15.47 0.11 -26.49
N MET A 89 14.65 1.15 -26.35
CA MET A 89 14.03 1.50 -25.08
C MET A 89 13.04 0.43 -24.59
N PHE A 90 12.31 -0.25 -25.49
CA PHE A 90 11.43 -1.37 -25.10
C PHE A 90 12.25 -2.59 -24.69
N ALA A 91 13.36 -2.86 -25.38
CA ALA A 91 14.29 -3.91 -24.98
C ALA A 91 14.91 -3.59 -23.61
N GLY A 92 15.35 -2.35 -23.38
CA GLY A 92 15.85 -1.87 -22.10
C GLY A 92 14.80 -2.00 -20.99
N ALA A 93 13.56 -1.65 -21.27
CA ALA A 93 12.45 -1.82 -20.33
C ALA A 93 12.23 -3.31 -19.98
N LEU A 94 12.30 -4.22 -20.96
CA LEU A 94 12.18 -5.65 -20.70
C LEU A 94 13.32 -6.17 -19.81
N VAL A 95 14.56 -5.77 -20.08
CA VAL A 95 15.72 -6.14 -19.24
C VAL A 95 15.56 -5.57 -17.84
N ALA A 96 15.10 -4.32 -17.70
CA ALA A 96 14.84 -3.70 -16.41
C ALA A 96 13.71 -4.41 -15.62
N VAL A 97 12.67 -4.88 -16.30
CA VAL A 97 11.60 -5.69 -15.69
C VAL A 97 12.17 -7.00 -15.14
N VAL A 98 13.00 -7.71 -15.91
CA VAL A 98 13.66 -8.95 -15.45
C VAL A 98 14.56 -8.65 -14.25
N ALA A 99 15.38 -7.59 -14.33
CA ALA A 99 16.22 -7.16 -13.21
C ALA A 99 15.38 -6.81 -11.97
N ALA A 100 14.27 -6.09 -12.14
CA ALA A 100 13.36 -5.77 -11.04
C ALA A 100 12.78 -7.02 -10.37
N LEU A 101 12.39 -8.05 -11.13
CA LEU A 101 11.91 -9.32 -10.58
C LEU A 101 12.99 -10.05 -9.78
N VAL A 102 14.23 -10.10 -10.31
CA VAL A 102 15.37 -10.75 -9.65
C VAL A 102 15.73 -9.99 -8.36
N ILE A 103 15.77 -8.66 -8.40
CA ILE A 103 16.11 -7.82 -7.25
C ILE A 103 15.00 -7.83 -6.21
N ALA A 104 13.73 -7.75 -6.64
CA ALA A 104 12.58 -7.67 -5.74
C ALA A 104 12.42 -8.92 -4.89
N TYR A 105 12.70 -10.12 -5.43
CA TYR A 105 12.49 -11.37 -4.71
C TYR A 105 13.24 -11.45 -3.36
N PRO A 106 14.55 -11.17 -3.26
CA PRO A 106 15.24 -11.14 -1.98
C PRO A 106 14.97 -9.85 -1.17
N THR A 107 14.89 -8.69 -1.84
CA THR A 107 14.86 -7.40 -1.15
C THR A 107 13.50 -7.08 -0.52
N LEU A 108 12.39 -7.51 -1.11
CA LEU A 108 11.04 -7.27 -0.55
C LEU A 108 10.74 -8.05 0.74
N ARG A 109 11.60 -9.00 1.13
CA ARG A 109 11.55 -9.63 2.46
C ARG A 109 12.08 -8.71 3.56
N LEU A 110 12.88 -7.72 3.18
CA LEU A 110 13.46 -6.74 4.10
C LEU A 110 12.46 -5.61 4.35
N ARG A 111 12.45 -5.08 5.56
CA ARG A 111 11.56 -3.99 5.98
C ARG A 111 12.35 -2.73 6.33
N GLY A 112 11.76 -1.57 6.06
CA GLY A 112 12.31 -0.27 6.45
C GLY A 112 13.72 0.02 5.90
N PRO A 113 14.68 0.43 6.75
CA PRO A 113 16.02 0.84 6.33
C PRO A 113 16.82 -0.25 5.64
N PHE A 114 16.60 -1.53 5.99
CA PHE A 114 17.29 -2.66 5.38
C PHE A 114 16.99 -2.83 3.89
N PHE A 115 15.77 -2.48 3.47
CA PHE A 115 15.41 -2.47 2.05
C PHE A 115 16.21 -1.40 1.30
N ALA A 116 16.33 -0.19 1.85
CA ALA A 116 17.10 0.90 1.25
C ALA A 116 18.59 0.52 1.11
N LEU A 117 19.19 -0.04 2.16
CA LEU A 117 20.58 -0.52 2.13
C LEU A 117 20.80 -1.63 1.09
N ALA A 118 19.89 -2.59 1.00
CA ALA A 118 19.96 -3.64 0.00
C ALA A 118 19.91 -3.09 -1.44
N THR A 119 19.06 -2.08 -1.69
CA THR A 119 18.98 -1.44 -3.02
C THR A 119 20.22 -0.63 -3.37
N ILE A 120 20.91 -0.01 -2.38
CA ILE A 120 22.21 0.63 -2.57
C ILE A 120 23.29 -0.42 -2.92
N ALA A 121 23.31 -1.54 -2.19
CA ALA A 121 24.27 -2.61 -2.48
C ALA A 121 24.09 -3.17 -3.90
N VAL A 122 22.84 -3.39 -4.34
CA VAL A 122 22.54 -3.82 -5.72
C VAL A 122 23.02 -2.78 -6.74
N LEU A 123 22.82 -1.50 -6.47
CA LEU A 123 23.30 -0.40 -7.33
C LEU A 123 24.80 -0.49 -7.54
N GLU A 124 25.55 -0.65 -6.46
CA GLU A 124 27.00 -0.72 -6.52
C GLU A 124 27.50 -1.99 -7.21
N VAL A 125 26.87 -3.14 -6.93
CA VAL A 125 27.19 -4.40 -7.64
C VAL A 125 26.96 -4.25 -9.15
N CYS A 126 25.83 -3.66 -9.58
CA CYS A 126 25.57 -3.44 -11.01
C CYS A 126 26.61 -2.49 -11.63
N ARG A 127 26.99 -1.42 -10.93
CA ARG A 127 28.05 -0.50 -11.38
C ARG A 127 29.37 -1.23 -11.60
N LEU A 128 29.80 -2.04 -10.63
CA LEU A 128 31.05 -2.82 -10.71
C LEU A 128 31.01 -3.84 -11.83
N LEU A 129 29.86 -4.51 -12.06
CA LEU A 129 29.69 -5.44 -13.18
C LEU A 129 29.84 -4.74 -14.53
N VAL A 130 29.25 -3.55 -14.70
CA VAL A 130 29.39 -2.77 -15.94
C VAL A 130 30.83 -2.36 -16.16
N VAL A 131 31.56 -1.93 -15.13
CA VAL A 131 33.00 -1.59 -15.23
C VAL A 131 33.85 -2.83 -15.54
N HIS A 132 33.52 -3.98 -14.97
CA HIS A 132 34.25 -5.23 -15.17
C HIS A 132 34.12 -5.79 -16.60
N PHE A 133 32.92 -5.73 -17.19
CA PHE A 133 32.69 -6.23 -18.56
C PHE A 133 33.01 -5.18 -19.62
N GLU A 134 34.25 -4.63 -19.58
CA GLU A 134 34.71 -3.52 -20.42
C GLU A 134 34.51 -3.75 -21.92
N SER A 135 34.74 -4.97 -22.41
CA SER A 135 34.56 -5.31 -23.83
C SER A 135 33.18 -5.08 -24.39
N ALA A 136 32.14 -5.16 -23.53
CA ALA A 136 30.75 -4.98 -23.92
C ALA A 136 30.22 -3.57 -23.59
N THR A 137 30.62 -3.03 -22.45
CA THR A 137 30.03 -1.82 -21.84
C THR A 137 30.91 -0.57 -21.96
N GLY A 138 32.11 -0.70 -22.53
CA GLY A 138 33.13 0.38 -22.53
C GLY A 138 33.80 0.59 -21.18
N GLY A 139 33.50 -0.27 -20.15
CA GLY A 139 34.12 -0.21 -18.82
C GLY A 139 34.00 1.15 -18.17
N SER A 140 35.10 1.62 -17.55
CA SER A 140 35.14 2.94 -16.90
C SER A 140 35.13 4.12 -17.88
N ALA A 141 35.49 3.91 -19.17
CA ALA A 141 35.48 4.95 -20.19
C ALA A 141 34.02 5.32 -20.64
N GLY A 142 33.05 4.43 -20.41
CA GLY A 142 31.69 4.65 -20.82
C GLY A 142 31.42 4.43 -22.32
N LEU A 143 30.24 4.83 -22.77
CA LEU A 143 29.77 4.67 -24.16
C LEU A 143 29.38 6.01 -24.77
N ASN A 144 29.90 6.27 -25.98
CA ASN A 144 29.43 7.38 -26.81
C ASN A 144 28.29 6.92 -27.71
N VAL A 145 27.19 7.68 -27.73
CA VAL A 145 26.07 7.44 -28.65
C VAL A 145 26.48 7.92 -30.05
N PRO A 146 26.30 7.09 -31.10
CA PRO A 146 26.55 7.52 -32.48
C PRO A 146 25.66 8.70 -32.87
N LEU A 147 26.26 9.81 -33.35
CA LEU A 147 25.54 11.06 -33.66
C LEU A 147 24.86 11.01 -35.04
N ASN A 148 23.97 10.06 -35.24
CA ASN A 148 23.16 9.92 -36.45
C ASN A 148 21.90 10.81 -36.32
N VAL A 149 21.90 11.97 -36.92
CA VAL A 149 20.75 12.91 -36.85
C VAL A 149 19.55 12.37 -37.58
N GLY A 150 18.38 12.38 -36.93
CA GLY A 150 17.10 12.03 -37.52
C GLY A 150 16.14 11.38 -36.52
N LEU A 151 14.86 11.38 -36.84
CA LEU A 151 13.79 10.81 -36.02
C LEU A 151 14.03 9.34 -35.70
N LYS A 152 14.56 8.56 -36.67
CA LYS A 152 14.90 7.12 -36.47
C LYS A 152 15.88 6.91 -35.34
N TRP A 153 16.82 7.85 -35.16
CA TRP A 153 17.93 7.74 -34.21
C TRP A 153 17.70 8.55 -32.92
N MET A 154 16.56 9.26 -32.83
CA MET A 154 16.18 10.11 -31.68
C MET A 154 17.26 11.17 -31.36
N ILE A 155 18.03 11.60 -32.37
CA ILE A 155 19.04 12.66 -32.27
C ILE A 155 18.62 13.81 -33.16
N PHE A 156 18.43 14.97 -32.55
CA PHE A 156 17.89 16.14 -33.22
C PHE A 156 18.85 17.33 -33.11
N ARG A 157 18.89 18.17 -34.13
CA ARG A 157 19.62 19.44 -34.08
C ARG A 157 18.92 20.44 -33.18
N GLU A 158 17.61 20.45 -33.22
CA GLU A 158 16.75 21.40 -32.53
C GLU A 158 16.34 20.88 -31.14
N LYS A 159 16.59 21.68 -30.10
CA LYS A 159 16.29 21.31 -28.72
C LYS A 159 14.80 21.16 -28.40
N TRP A 160 13.93 21.88 -29.19
CA TRP A 160 12.48 21.77 -29.01
C TRP A 160 11.94 20.34 -29.25
N ALA A 161 12.59 19.59 -30.15
CA ALA A 161 12.18 18.20 -30.44
C ALA A 161 12.40 17.30 -29.22
N TYR A 162 13.52 17.47 -28.53
CA TYR A 162 13.75 16.75 -27.26
C TYR A 162 12.74 17.16 -26.17
N LEU A 163 12.37 18.46 -26.12
CA LEU A 163 11.34 18.92 -25.17
C LEU A 163 10.00 18.25 -25.42
N MET A 164 9.58 18.14 -26.69
CA MET A 164 8.30 17.47 -27.03
C MET A 164 8.28 16.00 -26.60
N ILE A 165 9.39 15.27 -26.83
CA ILE A 165 9.50 13.87 -26.45
C ILE A 165 9.55 13.73 -24.92
N ALA A 166 10.36 14.55 -24.24
CA ALA A 166 10.45 14.56 -22.77
C ALA A 166 9.08 14.86 -22.11
N PHE A 167 8.36 15.84 -22.68
CA PHE A 167 7.00 16.16 -22.23
C PHE A 167 6.02 15.00 -22.47
N GLY A 168 6.14 14.31 -23.61
CA GLY A 168 5.37 13.09 -23.88
C GLY A 168 5.61 12.00 -22.83
N PHE A 169 6.86 11.75 -22.45
CA PHE A 169 7.20 10.82 -21.37
C PHE A 169 6.65 11.27 -20.02
N LEU A 170 6.77 12.57 -19.70
CA LEU A 170 6.19 13.11 -18.47
C LEU A 170 4.66 12.92 -18.45
N ALA A 171 3.97 13.23 -19.53
CA ALA A 171 2.52 13.07 -19.66
C ALA A 171 2.10 11.59 -19.49
N ILE A 172 2.81 10.65 -20.14
CA ILE A 172 2.56 9.21 -20.02
C ILE A 172 2.78 8.76 -18.57
N THR A 173 3.87 9.16 -17.94
CA THR A 173 4.21 8.74 -16.57
C THR A 173 3.22 9.29 -15.56
N LEU A 174 2.80 10.56 -15.70
CA LEU A 174 1.75 11.15 -14.87
C LEU A 174 0.40 10.44 -15.08
N TRP A 175 0.06 10.11 -16.33
CA TRP A 175 -1.16 9.38 -16.64
C TRP A 175 -1.16 7.97 -16.03
N VAL A 176 -0.05 7.23 -16.12
CA VAL A 176 0.11 5.93 -15.47
C VAL A 176 -0.03 6.07 -13.94
N SER A 177 0.63 7.06 -13.34
CA SER A 177 0.52 7.35 -11.91
C SER A 177 -0.93 7.67 -11.49
N TRP A 178 -1.65 8.45 -12.33
CA TRP A 178 -3.07 8.76 -12.11
C TRP A 178 -3.95 7.51 -12.21
N LEU A 179 -3.76 6.67 -13.23
CA LEU A 179 -4.47 5.39 -13.37
C LEU A 179 -4.26 4.49 -12.15
N ILE A 180 -3.01 4.37 -11.69
CA ILE A 180 -2.67 3.60 -10.50
C ILE A 180 -3.42 4.17 -9.29
N ARG A 181 -3.33 5.48 -9.03
CA ARG A 181 -3.89 6.11 -7.81
C ARG A 181 -5.39 5.85 -7.64
N TYR A 182 -6.15 5.83 -8.73
CA TYR A 182 -7.62 5.67 -8.69
C TYR A 182 -8.10 4.26 -9.04
N SER A 183 -7.19 3.32 -9.24
CA SER A 183 -7.50 1.90 -9.46
C SER A 183 -7.49 1.09 -8.16
N ARG A 184 -8.11 -0.09 -8.19
CA ARG A 184 -7.99 -1.11 -7.15
C ARG A 184 -6.52 -1.35 -6.74
N PHE A 185 -5.60 -1.36 -7.70
CA PHE A 185 -4.16 -1.56 -7.46
C PHE A 185 -3.58 -0.44 -6.58
N GLY A 186 -3.94 0.82 -6.83
CA GLY A 186 -3.50 1.95 -6.00
C GLY A 186 -4.01 1.89 -4.57
N PHE A 187 -5.26 1.48 -4.37
CA PHE A 187 -5.78 1.22 -3.01
C PHE A 187 -4.98 0.14 -2.29
N TYR A 188 -4.63 -0.94 -2.97
CA TYR A 188 -3.80 -2.01 -2.40
C TYR A 188 -2.39 -1.54 -2.04
N LEU A 189 -1.76 -0.71 -2.88
CA LEU A 189 -0.46 -0.11 -2.59
C LEU A 189 -0.49 0.72 -1.32
N ILE A 190 -1.48 1.61 -1.19
CA ILE A 190 -1.66 2.47 -0.01
C ILE A 190 -1.91 1.62 1.24
N ALA A 191 -2.75 0.60 1.15
CA ALA A 191 -3.03 -0.30 2.25
C ALA A 191 -1.78 -1.04 2.73
N VAL A 192 -1.00 -1.60 1.80
CA VAL A 192 0.26 -2.30 2.10
C VAL A 192 1.30 -1.35 2.70
N ARG A 193 1.38 -0.11 2.22
CA ARG A 193 2.26 0.92 2.77
C ARG A 193 1.94 1.24 4.22
N GLU A 194 0.66 1.41 4.55
CA GLU A 194 0.26 1.84 5.89
C GLU A 194 0.27 0.71 6.90
N ARG A 195 -0.35 -0.41 6.56
CA ARG A 195 -0.47 -1.59 7.43
C ARG A 195 -0.52 -2.88 6.61
N GLU A 196 0.63 -3.51 6.41
CA GLU A 196 0.75 -4.73 5.61
C GLU A 196 -0.11 -5.88 6.16
N ASP A 197 -0.13 -6.08 7.48
CA ASP A 197 -0.90 -7.15 8.10
C ASP A 197 -2.41 -6.91 7.94
N ALA A 198 -2.89 -5.67 8.11
CA ALA A 198 -4.29 -5.33 7.87
C ALA A 198 -4.69 -5.49 6.39
N ALA A 199 -3.80 -5.18 5.46
CA ALA A 199 -4.02 -5.42 4.03
C ALA A 199 -4.12 -6.92 3.71
N ARG A 200 -3.26 -7.75 4.31
CA ARG A 200 -3.29 -9.21 4.16
C ARG A 200 -4.56 -9.82 4.73
N ALA A 201 -5.07 -9.30 5.85
CA ALA A 201 -6.32 -9.75 6.46
C ALA A 201 -7.56 -9.53 5.56
N VAL A 202 -7.51 -8.57 4.64
CA VAL A 202 -8.56 -8.35 3.62
C VAL A 202 -8.22 -8.96 2.25
N GLY A 203 -7.32 -9.95 2.24
CA GLY A 203 -7.02 -10.74 1.05
C GLY A 203 -6.01 -10.15 0.08
N VAL A 204 -5.33 -9.05 0.44
CA VAL A 204 -4.29 -8.43 -0.41
C VAL A 204 -2.98 -9.18 -0.29
N ASN A 205 -2.47 -9.71 -1.39
CA ASN A 205 -1.14 -10.29 -1.44
C ASN A 205 -0.08 -9.17 -1.54
N ALA A 206 0.49 -8.79 -0.39
CA ALA A 206 1.42 -7.66 -0.28
C ALA A 206 2.67 -7.84 -1.17
N VAL A 207 3.20 -9.06 -1.27
CA VAL A 207 4.39 -9.34 -2.09
C VAL A 207 4.11 -9.11 -3.57
N ARG A 208 3.00 -9.65 -4.10
CA ARG A 208 2.62 -9.46 -5.50
C ARG A 208 2.38 -7.99 -5.84
N VAL A 209 1.74 -7.25 -4.93
CA VAL A 209 1.45 -5.82 -5.10
C VAL A 209 2.75 -5.01 -5.14
N LYS A 210 3.71 -5.28 -4.25
CA LYS A 210 5.03 -4.63 -4.23
C LYS A 210 5.85 -4.97 -5.48
N ILE A 211 5.87 -6.23 -5.91
CA ILE A 211 6.56 -6.65 -7.15
C ILE A 211 5.97 -5.93 -8.37
N ALA A 212 4.66 -5.88 -8.50
CA ALA A 212 4.02 -5.17 -9.61
C ALA A 212 4.38 -3.68 -9.64
N ALA A 213 4.43 -3.02 -8.48
CA ALA A 213 4.89 -1.63 -8.38
C ALA A 213 6.34 -1.47 -8.84
N ALA A 214 7.23 -2.37 -8.39
CA ALA A 214 8.65 -2.35 -8.77
C ALA A 214 8.83 -2.54 -10.29
N VAL A 215 8.12 -3.49 -10.89
CA VAL A 215 8.15 -3.76 -12.34
C VAL A 215 7.69 -2.56 -13.16
N ILE A 216 6.54 -1.95 -12.81
CA ILE A 216 6.03 -0.78 -13.52
C ILE A 216 7.01 0.39 -13.41
N SER A 217 7.51 0.65 -12.21
CA SER A 217 8.47 1.72 -11.94
C SER A 217 9.79 1.50 -12.70
N ALA A 218 10.33 0.28 -12.68
CA ALA A 218 11.56 -0.08 -13.39
C ALA A 218 11.43 0.10 -14.90
N ALA A 219 10.33 -0.33 -15.50
CA ALA A 219 10.08 -0.17 -16.92
C ALA A 219 10.04 1.30 -17.34
N LEU A 220 9.29 2.14 -16.61
CA LEU A 220 9.21 3.57 -16.88
C LEU A 220 10.56 4.26 -16.70
N THR A 221 11.28 3.95 -15.61
CA THR A 221 12.60 4.50 -15.31
C THR A 221 13.62 4.12 -16.40
N SER A 222 13.58 2.89 -16.88
CA SER A 222 14.45 2.40 -17.95
C SER A 222 14.19 3.11 -19.28
N MET A 223 12.94 3.29 -19.66
CA MET A 223 12.58 4.04 -20.88
C MET A 223 13.06 5.48 -20.82
N LEU A 224 12.93 6.13 -19.66
CA LEU A 224 13.43 7.49 -19.42
C LEU A 224 14.95 7.53 -19.46
N GLY A 225 15.64 6.53 -18.92
CA GLY A 225 17.09 6.39 -19.02
C GLY A 225 17.58 6.26 -20.46
N SER A 226 16.87 5.46 -21.27
CA SER A 226 17.14 5.32 -22.71
C SER A 226 17.02 6.65 -23.45
N PHE A 227 15.93 7.38 -23.22
CA PHE A 227 15.73 8.72 -23.82
C PHE A 227 16.82 9.71 -23.38
N HIS A 228 17.11 9.74 -22.06
CA HIS A 228 18.09 10.69 -21.50
C HIS A 228 19.50 10.43 -22.01
N ALA A 229 19.86 9.15 -22.26
CA ALA A 229 21.13 8.79 -22.89
C ALA A 229 21.25 9.35 -24.32
N MET A 230 20.17 9.31 -25.10
CA MET A 230 20.15 9.92 -26.45
C MET A 230 20.27 11.45 -26.39
N TYR A 231 19.71 12.07 -25.35
CA TYR A 231 19.81 13.51 -25.13
C TYR A 231 21.21 13.95 -24.72
N LEU A 232 21.87 13.20 -23.81
CA LEU A 232 23.21 13.49 -23.32
C LEU A 232 24.31 13.05 -24.29
N THR A 233 24.05 12.08 -25.17
CA THR A 233 24.95 11.49 -26.16
C THR A 233 26.18 10.77 -25.59
N PHE A 234 26.32 10.70 -24.27
CA PHE A 234 27.37 10.01 -23.57
C PHE A 234 26.84 9.38 -22.29
N ILE A 235 27.31 8.16 -21.97
CA ILE A 235 26.91 7.43 -20.77
C ILE A 235 28.16 7.01 -20.02
N GLU A 236 28.32 7.52 -18.81
CA GLU A 236 29.38 7.15 -17.89
C GLU A 236 28.84 6.26 -16.77
N PRO A 237 29.45 5.11 -16.43
CA PRO A 237 28.98 4.20 -15.39
C PRO A 237 28.84 4.87 -14.03
N SER A 238 29.79 5.73 -13.66
CA SER A 238 29.84 6.43 -12.38
C SER A 238 28.65 7.40 -12.22
N ALA A 239 28.21 8.03 -13.31
CA ALA A 239 27.05 8.93 -13.33
C ALA A 239 25.72 8.16 -13.45
N ALA A 240 25.66 7.16 -14.34
CA ALA A 240 24.43 6.42 -14.61
C ALA A 240 24.00 5.51 -13.43
N PHE A 241 24.97 4.87 -12.76
CA PHE A 241 24.75 4.06 -11.54
C PHE A 241 25.06 4.85 -10.26
N SER A 242 24.84 6.16 -10.23
CA SER A 242 25.17 6.93 -9.03
C SER A 242 24.09 6.85 -7.96
N LEU A 243 24.53 6.77 -6.71
CA LEU A 243 23.65 6.92 -5.55
C LEU A 243 23.03 8.32 -5.50
N GLU A 244 23.78 9.33 -5.95
CA GLU A 244 23.33 10.72 -6.04
C GLU A 244 22.10 10.85 -6.95
N LEU A 245 22.11 10.23 -8.13
CA LEU A 245 20.96 10.20 -9.04
C LEU A 245 19.74 9.54 -8.37
N SER A 246 19.94 8.41 -7.68
CA SER A 246 18.86 7.73 -6.96
C SER A 246 18.26 8.60 -5.86
N ILE A 247 19.11 9.28 -5.08
CA ILE A 247 18.68 10.20 -4.03
C ILE A 247 17.95 11.40 -4.64
N GLN A 248 18.47 11.97 -5.72
CA GLN A 248 17.86 13.13 -6.38
C GLN A 248 16.46 12.81 -6.88
N ILE A 249 16.26 11.65 -7.52
CA ILE A 249 14.96 11.16 -7.99
C ILE A 249 13.97 11.02 -6.81
N ALA A 250 14.42 10.36 -5.73
CA ALA A 250 13.60 10.16 -4.54
C ALA A 250 13.22 11.48 -3.86
N MET A 251 14.16 12.40 -3.80
CA MET A 251 14.04 13.68 -3.14
C MET A 251 13.01 14.60 -3.80
N PHE A 252 12.97 14.66 -5.14
CA PHE A 252 11.95 15.41 -5.85
C PHE A 252 10.53 14.92 -5.51
N ALA A 253 10.35 13.60 -5.38
CA ALA A 253 9.08 13.03 -4.95
C ALA A 253 8.76 13.32 -3.48
N LEU A 254 9.76 13.24 -2.58
CA LEU A 254 9.63 13.56 -1.15
C LEU A 254 9.21 15.02 -0.92
N ILE A 255 9.96 15.95 -1.50
CA ILE A 255 9.73 17.40 -1.39
C ILE A 255 8.35 17.76 -1.95
N GLY A 256 8.00 17.21 -3.11
CA GLY A 256 6.73 17.48 -3.75
C GLY A 256 5.52 16.92 -3.00
N GLY A 257 5.67 15.75 -2.41
CA GLY A 257 4.63 15.04 -1.65
C GLY A 257 4.45 13.60 -2.09
N LEU A 258 4.91 12.69 -1.23
CA LEU A 258 4.84 11.24 -1.46
C LEU A 258 3.41 10.72 -1.65
N GLY A 259 3.26 9.79 -2.59
CA GLY A 259 1.98 9.12 -2.84
C GLY A 259 0.91 10.02 -3.47
N THR A 260 1.32 11.17 -4.04
CA THR A 260 0.44 12.05 -4.82
C THR A 260 0.87 12.08 -6.28
N VAL A 261 -0.08 12.31 -7.19
CA VAL A 261 0.21 12.35 -8.64
C VAL A 261 1.02 13.61 -9.01
N ALA A 262 0.64 14.75 -8.45
CA ALA A 262 1.26 16.04 -8.76
C ALA A 262 2.53 16.33 -7.95
N GLY A 263 2.78 15.59 -6.85
CA GLY A 263 3.90 15.83 -5.95
C GLY A 263 5.25 15.83 -6.67
N PRO A 264 5.63 14.75 -7.33
CA PRO A 264 6.94 14.67 -8.00
C PRO A 264 7.19 15.81 -8.97
N LEU A 265 6.18 16.21 -9.75
CA LEU A 265 6.26 17.34 -10.66
C LEU A 265 6.49 18.66 -9.90
N ALA A 266 5.71 18.91 -8.83
CA ALA A 266 5.84 20.12 -8.03
C ALA A 266 7.21 20.20 -7.33
N GLY A 267 7.73 19.10 -6.80
CA GLY A 267 9.05 19.03 -6.19
C GLY A 267 10.16 19.30 -7.19
N THR A 268 10.08 18.71 -8.38
CA THR A 268 11.06 18.92 -9.45
C THR A 268 11.02 20.38 -9.95
N LEU A 269 9.85 20.94 -10.18
CA LEU A 269 9.68 22.33 -10.62
C LEU A 269 10.22 23.34 -9.60
N LEU A 270 10.17 23.03 -8.31
CA LEU A 270 10.73 23.91 -7.29
C LEU A 270 12.25 23.79 -7.22
N VAL A 271 12.76 22.56 -7.14
CA VAL A 271 14.14 22.30 -6.74
C VAL A 271 15.12 22.36 -7.92
N LEU A 272 14.77 21.76 -9.06
CA LEU A 272 15.70 21.65 -10.18
C LEU A 272 16.07 23.00 -10.82
N PRO A 273 15.13 23.95 -11.07
CA PRO A 273 15.50 25.25 -11.60
C PRO A 273 16.40 26.02 -10.65
N VAL A 274 16.16 25.95 -9.32
CA VAL A 274 17.01 26.59 -8.32
C VAL A 274 18.43 26.00 -8.36
N ALA A 275 18.55 24.68 -8.45
CA ALA A 275 19.83 24.00 -8.55
C ALA A 275 20.59 24.39 -9.82
N GLU A 276 19.95 24.42 -10.99
CA GLU A 276 20.60 24.76 -12.27
C GLU A 276 20.98 26.25 -12.36
N LEU A 277 20.12 27.15 -11.88
CA LEU A 277 20.43 28.58 -11.83
C LEU A 277 21.56 28.87 -10.83
N SER A 278 21.56 28.20 -9.67
CA SER A 278 22.63 28.36 -8.69
C SER A 278 23.99 27.89 -9.22
N ARG A 279 24.03 26.83 -10.06
CA ARG A 279 25.27 26.41 -10.72
C ARG A 279 25.85 27.52 -11.58
N GLY A 280 25.00 28.21 -12.39
CA GLY A 280 25.46 29.29 -13.26
C GLY A 280 26.00 30.50 -12.49
N TRP A 281 25.37 30.88 -11.37
CA TRP A 281 25.73 32.08 -10.62
C TRP A 281 26.83 31.86 -9.59
N LEU A 282 26.88 30.67 -8.97
CA LEU A 282 27.80 30.36 -7.88
C LEU A 282 29.09 29.67 -8.35
N SER A 283 29.18 29.26 -9.63
CA SER A 283 30.43 28.71 -10.20
C SER A 283 31.60 29.67 -10.07
N ALA A 284 31.32 30.98 -10.09
CA ALA A 284 32.34 32.03 -9.90
C ALA A 284 32.88 32.11 -8.46
N LEU A 285 32.19 31.55 -7.45
CA LEU A 285 32.56 31.60 -6.05
C LEU A 285 33.36 30.38 -5.57
N GLY A 286 33.58 29.38 -6.44
CA GLY A 286 34.38 28.19 -6.16
C GLY A 286 33.65 26.85 -6.41
N ASN A 287 34.46 25.83 -6.65
CA ASN A 287 33.96 24.47 -6.88
C ASN A 287 33.27 23.92 -5.61
N GLY A 288 31.98 23.51 -5.75
CA GLY A 288 31.20 22.93 -4.67
C GLY A 288 30.20 23.87 -3.99
N THR A 289 30.30 25.20 -4.17
CA THR A 289 29.40 26.18 -3.54
C THR A 289 27.92 25.96 -3.94
N HIS A 290 27.68 25.54 -5.18
CA HIS A 290 26.33 25.18 -5.65
C HIS A 290 25.73 23.99 -4.88
N GLY A 291 26.56 22.97 -4.57
CA GLY A 291 26.13 21.81 -3.79
C GLY A 291 25.74 22.17 -2.34
N PHE A 292 26.49 23.10 -1.73
CA PHE A 292 26.18 23.62 -0.41
C PHE A 292 24.82 24.36 -0.39
N VAL A 293 24.60 25.28 -1.34
CA VAL A 293 23.33 26.01 -1.46
C VAL A 293 22.16 25.06 -1.70
N TYR A 294 22.36 24.08 -2.58
CA TYR A 294 21.38 23.03 -2.83
C TYR A 294 21.04 22.24 -1.57
N GLY A 295 22.05 21.84 -0.78
CA GLY A 295 21.85 21.14 0.48
C GLY A 295 21.09 21.99 1.52
N VAL A 296 21.41 23.29 1.62
CA VAL A 296 20.70 24.23 2.52
C VAL A 296 19.23 24.38 2.10
N VAL A 297 18.97 24.61 0.82
CA VAL A 297 17.58 24.71 0.29
C VAL A 297 16.81 23.44 0.59
N LEU A 298 17.43 22.29 0.42
CA LEU A 298 16.83 21.00 0.72
C LEU A 298 16.46 20.85 2.19
N VAL A 299 17.39 21.16 3.10
CA VAL A 299 17.14 21.12 4.55
C VAL A 299 15.97 22.04 4.92
N LEU A 300 15.98 23.27 4.39
CA LEU A 300 14.89 24.23 4.64
C LEU A 300 13.54 23.70 4.13
N VAL A 301 13.49 23.15 2.92
CA VAL A 301 12.24 22.60 2.37
C VAL A 301 11.73 21.43 3.21
N VAL A 302 12.60 20.52 3.64
CA VAL A 302 12.20 19.39 4.49
C VAL A 302 11.69 19.86 5.87
N LEU A 303 12.33 20.87 6.46
CA LEU A 303 11.94 21.42 7.75
C LEU A 303 10.58 22.15 7.67
N PHE A 304 10.37 22.97 6.65
CA PHE A 304 9.15 23.77 6.52
C PHE A 304 7.97 23.01 5.91
N PHE A 305 8.23 21.97 5.11
CA PHE A 305 7.21 21.19 4.41
C PHE A 305 7.28 19.69 4.73
N PRO A 306 7.14 19.26 5.99
CA PRO A 306 7.30 17.86 6.40
C PRO A 306 6.28 16.91 5.77
N ARG A 307 5.16 17.44 5.22
CA ARG A 307 4.13 16.70 4.46
C ARG A 307 4.26 16.85 2.94
N GLY A 308 5.37 17.44 2.48
CA GLY A 308 5.58 17.83 1.10
C GLY A 308 4.78 19.06 0.68
N LEU A 309 5.19 19.69 -0.43
CA LEU A 309 4.56 20.90 -0.99
C LEU A 309 3.07 20.73 -1.23
N VAL A 310 2.68 19.64 -1.89
CA VAL A 310 1.26 19.37 -2.22
C VAL A 310 0.44 19.10 -0.96
N GLY A 311 1.03 18.47 0.07
CA GLY A 311 0.36 18.22 1.34
C GLY A 311 0.10 19.51 2.15
N HIS A 312 1.01 20.46 2.09
CA HIS A 312 0.92 21.72 2.84
C HIS A 312 0.14 22.81 2.08
N LEU A 313 0.50 23.03 0.82
CA LEU A 313 -0.13 24.05 -0.02
C LEU A 313 -1.46 23.59 -0.62
N GLY A 314 -1.66 22.28 -0.77
CA GLY A 314 -2.86 21.72 -1.38
C GLY A 314 -4.15 22.19 -0.73
N GLY A 315 -4.20 22.31 0.60
CA GLY A 315 -5.36 22.84 1.31
C GLY A 315 -5.62 24.32 1.07
N HIS A 316 -4.59 25.12 0.81
CA HIS A 316 -4.73 26.54 0.50
C HIS A 316 -5.11 26.75 -0.97
N VAL A 317 -4.41 26.05 -1.88
CA VAL A 317 -4.71 26.06 -3.32
C VAL A 317 -6.13 25.58 -3.57
N LEU A 318 -6.58 24.51 -2.89
CA LEU A 318 -7.94 24.00 -3.00
C LEU A 318 -8.98 25.02 -2.53
N ARG A 319 -8.74 25.75 -1.42
CA ARG A 319 -9.63 26.82 -0.96
C ARG A 319 -9.74 27.98 -1.97
N VAL A 320 -8.65 28.30 -2.64
CA VAL A 320 -8.66 29.33 -3.69
C VAL A 320 -9.43 28.81 -4.90
N ILE A 321 -9.19 27.58 -5.33
CA ILE A 321 -9.89 26.93 -6.46
C ILE A 321 -11.40 26.77 -6.18
N ASP A 322 -11.78 26.41 -4.94
CA ASP A 322 -13.19 26.28 -4.54
C ASP A 322 -13.93 27.64 -4.50
N ARG A 323 -13.19 28.77 -4.55
CA ARG A 323 -13.76 30.12 -4.73
C ARG A 323 -14.01 30.50 -6.18
N LEU A 324 -13.43 29.76 -7.13
CA LEU A 324 -13.67 30.01 -8.55
C LEU A 324 -15.09 29.55 -8.97
N PRO A 325 -15.72 30.23 -9.95
CA PRO A 325 -17.03 29.80 -10.46
C PRO A 325 -16.98 28.35 -10.94
N GLY A 326 -17.88 27.50 -10.40
CA GLY A 326 -17.90 26.05 -10.66
C GLY A 326 -17.06 25.19 -9.69
N GLY A 327 -16.36 25.79 -8.71
CA GLY A 327 -15.50 25.07 -7.75
C GLY A 327 -16.27 24.31 -6.65
N ARG A 328 -17.48 24.73 -6.31
CA ARG A 328 -18.34 23.98 -5.39
C ARG A 328 -19.10 22.90 -6.18
N ARG A 329 -18.74 21.66 -5.97
CA ARG A 329 -19.71 20.57 -6.18
C ARG A 329 -20.65 20.58 -4.98
N ASP A 330 -21.91 20.88 -5.22
CA ASP A 330 -22.95 20.35 -4.34
C ASP A 330 -22.73 18.83 -4.34
N LYS A 331 -22.45 18.28 -3.17
CA LYS A 331 -22.41 16.84 -2.98
C LYS A 331 -23.80 16.35 -3.30
N VAL A 332 -24.06 15.99 -4.56
CA VAL A 332 -25.18 15.14 -4.89
C VAL A 332 -24.85 13.84 -4.16
N ILE A 333 -25.42 13.67 -2.97
CA ILE A 333 -25.50 12.37 -2.34
C ILE A 333 -26.25 11.55 -3.38
N PRO A 334 -25.62 10.58 -4.06
CA PRO A 334 -26.38 9.71 -4.93
C PRO A 334 -27.42 9.10 -4.00
N GLN A 335 -28.70 9.36 -4.25
CA GLN A 335 -29.74 8.51 -3.66
C GLN A 335 -29.29 7.09 -3.96
N PRO A 336 -29.26 6.19 -2.98
CA PRO A 336 -28.96 4.81 -3.24
C PRO A 336 -29.90 4.42 -4.38
N ALA A 337 -29.34 4.18 -5.57
CA ALA A 337 -30.06 3.48 -6.60
C ALA A 337 -30.58 2.27 -5.84
N SER A 338 -31.91 2.07 -5.88
CA SER A 338 -32.55 0.89 -5.32
C SER A 338 -31.79 -0.31 -5.85
N LEU A 339 -30.71 -0.62 -5.16
CA LEU A 339 -29.89 -1.78 -5.46
C LEU A 339 -30.72 -2.97 -5.09
N ALA A 340 -30.84 -3.86 -6.05
CA ALA A 340 -31.30 -5.20 -5.88
C ALA A 340 -30.97 -5.69 -4.48
N ALA A 341 -31.97 -6.30 -3.85
CA ALA A 341 -32.08 -6.81 -2.50
C ALA A 341 -30.78 -6.82 -1.68
N PRO A 342 -30.80 -6.37 -0.42
CA PRO A 342 -29.63 -6.38 0.44
C PRO A 342 -28.90 -7.67 0.15
N VAL A 343 -27.60 -7.58 -0.13
CA VAL A 343 -26.79 -8.75 -0.47
C VAL A 343 -27.09 -9.76 0.62
N ALA A 344 -28.00 -10.66 0.30
CA ALA A 344 -28.28 -11.79 1.14
C ALA A 344 -26.96 -12.54 1.20
N ILE A 345 -26.21 -12.30 2.26
CA ILE A 345 -25.29 -13.31 2.77
C ILE A 345 -26.27 -14.41 3.02
N THR A 346 -26.32 -15.38 2.10
CA THR A 346 -27.34 -16.44 2.10
C THR A 346 -27.30 -17.04 3.48
N ALA A 347 -28.29 -16.71 4.29
CA ALA A 347 -28.49 -17.33 5.59
C ALA A 347 -28.62 -18.82 5.26
N SER A 348 -27.54 -19.56 5.45
CA SER A 348 -27.57 -21.00 5.28
C SER A 348 -28.49 -21.51 6.39
N ALA A 349 -29.63 -22.04 6.02
CA ALA A 349 -30.64 -22.57 6.93
C ALA A 349 -30.18 -23.84 7.69
N SER A 350 -28.88 -24.12 7.67
CA SER A 350 -28.28 -25.30 8.31
C SER A 350 -27.45 -24.91 9.54
N ARG A 351 -28.10 -24.47 10.62
CA ARG A 351 -27.47 -24.46 11.94
C ARG A 351 -26.94 -25.87 12.25
N GLY A 352 -25.61 -25.99 12.48
CA GLY A 352 -25.04 -27.22 12.97
C GLY A 352 -24.01 -27.92 12.08
N LYS A 353 -23.73 -27.43 10.85
CA LYS A 353 -22.60 -27.97 10.05
C LYS A 353 -21.29 -27.32 10.45
N PRO A 354 -20.20 -28.11 10.64
CA PRO A 354 -18.88 -27.56 10.89
C PRO A 354 -18.45 -26.65 9.74
N LEU A 355 -17.94 -25.44 10.08
CA LEU A 355 -17.50 -24.43 9.12
C LEU A 355 -15.99 -24.17 9.20
N LEU A 356 -15.45 -24.07 10.42
CA LEU A 356 -14.02 -23.98 10.68
C LEU A 356 -13.66 -25.02 11.73
N VAL A 357 -12.62 -25.82 11.46
CA VAL A 357 -12.14 -26.88 12.34
C VAL A 357 -10.65 -26.71 12.55
N ALA A 358 -10.23 -26.63 13.79
CA ALA A 358 -8.84 -26.67 14.21
C ALA A 358 -8.60 -27.98 14.98
N GLU A 359 -7.57 -28.72 14.58
CA GLU A 359 -7.24 -30.03 15.13
C GLU A 359 -5.78 -30.04 15.61
N GLY A 360 -5.58 -30.29 16.91
CA GLY A 360 -4.28 -30.51 17.52
C GLY A 360 -3.28 -29.37 17.30
N LEU A 361 -3.69 -28.11 17.52
CA LEU A 361 -2.82 -26.96 17.29
C LEU A 361 -1.72 -26.89 18.34
N HIS A 362 -0.47 -26.92 17.88
CA HIS A 362 0.71 -26.69 18.69
C HIS A 362 1.49 -25.46 18.22
N LYS A 363 2.02 -24.67 19.16
CA LYS A 363 2.95 -23.56 18.87
C LYS A 363 3.87 -23.32 20.04
N ARG A 364 5.17 -23.26 19.76
CA ARG A 364 6.21 -22.89 20.72
C ARG A 364 6.95 -21.64 20.30
N PHE A 365 7.25 -20.79 21.26
CA PHE A 365 8.13 -19.64 21.12
C PHE A 365 9.29 -19.80 22.11
N GLY A 366 10.44 -20.27 21.62
CA GLY A 366 11.53 -20.66 22.48
C GLY A 366 11.11 -21.77 23.46
N GLY A 367 11.20 -21.50 24.76
CA GLY A 367 10.77 -22.43 25.81
C GLY A 367 9.27 -22.43 26.10
N LEU A 368 8.52 -21.39 25.66
CA LEU A 368 7.09 -21.24 25.96
C LEU A 368 6.23 -22.03 24.99
N LYS A 369 5.37 -22.91 25.48
CA LYS A 369 4.29 -23.54 24.71
C LYS A 369 3.08 -22.62 24.74
N ALA A 370 2.87 -21.86 23.65
CA ALA A 370 1.75 -20.92 23.55
C ALA A 370 0.43 -21.62 23.20
N THR A 371 0.48 -22.72 22.41
CA THR A 371 -0.63 -23.67 22.21
C THR A 371 -0.07 -25.09 22.33
N ASP A 372 -0.81 -25.98 23.01
CA ASP A 372 -0.42 -27.35 23.34
C ASP A 372 -1.65 -28.26 23.21
N ASP A 373 -1.90 -28.75 22.00
CA ASP A 373 -3.03 -29.61 21.60
C ASP A 373 -4.40 -28.89 21.66
N VAL A 374 -4.48 -27.68 21.09
CA VAL A 374 -5.76 -26.95 21.01
C VAL A 374 -6.56 -27.44 19.82
N SER A 375 -7.76 -27.96 20.11
CA SER A 375 -8.75 -28.36 19.10
C SER A 375 -10.06 -27.60 19.35
N LEU A 376 -10.69 -27.10 18.29
CA LEU A 376 -11.98 -26.42 18.34
C LEU A 376 -12.72 -26.50 17.01
N THR A 377 -14.05 -26.40 17.07
CA THR A 377 -14.91 -26.36 15.88
C THR A 377 -15.87 -25.20 16.00
N LEU A 378 -15.99 -24.38 14.94
CA LEU A 378 -17.00 -23.37 14.78
C LEU A 378 -18.05 -23.87 13.79
N TYR A 379 -19.32 -23.75 14.17
CA TYR A 379 -20.45 -24.19 13.36
C TYR A 379 -21.11 -23.02 12.59
N GLU A 380 -21.86 -23.33 11.56
CA GLU A 380 -22.57 -22.32 10.75
C GLU A 380 -23.62 -21.58 11.62
N GLY A 381 -23.59 -20.23 11.57
CA GLY A 381 -24.49 -19.34 12.30
C GLY A 381 -24.24 -19.27 13.81
N GLU A 382 -23.16 -19.89 14.31
CA GLU A 382 -22.78 -19.88 15.71
C GLU A 382 -21.98 -18.62 16.10
N VAL A 383 -22.19 -18.16 17.33
CA VAL A 383 -21.27 -17.25 18.02
C VAL A 383 -20.50 -18.04 19.09
N LEU A 384 -19.21 -18.30 18.82
CA LEU A 384 -18.30 -19.00 19.72
C LEU A 384 -17.43 -17.99 20.49
N GLY A 385 -17.59 -17.95 21.81
CA GLY A 385 -16.73 -17.16 22.71
C GLY A 385 -15.47 -17.93 23.09
N VAL A 386 -14.31 -17.26 23.04
CA VAL A 386 -13.03 -17.80 23.54
C VAL A 386 -12.55 -16.92 24.69
N ILE A 387 -12.49 -17.50 25.88
CA ILE A 387 -12.07 -16.80 27.10
C ILE A 387 -10.87 -17.49 27.74
N GLY A 388 -10.26 -16.87 28.74
CA GLY A 388 -9.13 -17.40 29.49
C GLY A 388 -8.26 -16.29 30.07
N PRO A 389 -7.40 -16.57 31.04
CA PRO A 389 -6.53 -15.61 31.67
C PRO A 389 -5.53 -14.98 30.68
N ASN A 390 -4.85 -13.91 31.12
CA ASN A 390 -3.79 -13.29 30.31
C ASN A 390 -2.63 -14.29 30.14
N GLY A 391 -2.09 -14.37 28.92
CA GLY A 391 -1.03 -15.34 28.60
C GLY A 391 -1.51 -16.79 28.35
N ALA A 392 -2.81 -17.07 28.40
CA ALA A 392 -3.38 -18.40 28.17
C ALA A 392 -3.19 -18.96 26.74
N GLY A 393 -2.75 -18.13 25.77
CA GLY A 393 -2.55 -18.55 24.37
C GLY A 393 -3.67 -18.14 23.40
N LYS A 394 -4.73 -17.42 23.87
CA LYS A 394 -5.88 -17.01 23.07
C LYS A 394 -5.50 -16.31 21.74
N THR A 395 -4.67 -15.27 21.82
CA THR A 395 -4.21 -14.51 20.63
C THR A 395 -3.38 -15.39 19.70
N THR A 396 -2.62 -16.37 20.23
CA THR A 396 -1.87 -17.32 19.40
C THR A 396 -2.82 -18.22 18.62
N VAL A 397 -3.84 -18.79 19.27
CA VAL A 397 -4.90 -19.57 18.61
C VAL A 397 -5.55 -18.74 17.51
N PHE A 398 -5.94 -17.51 17.81
CA PHE A 398 -6.58 -16.60 16.85
C PHE A 398 -5.70 -16.31 15.62
N ASN A 399 -4.41 -16.10 15.84
CA ASN A 399 -3.43 -15.92 14.77
C ASN A 399 -3.22 -17.20 13.95
N GLN A 400 -3.33 -18.38 14.56
CA GLN A 400 -3.31 -19.66 13.84
C GLN A 400 -4.56 -19.86 12.98
N LEU A 401 -5.76 -19.55 13.52
CA LEU A 401 -7.04 -19.66 12.82
C LEU A 401 -7.17 -18.69 11.62
N SER A 402 -6.33 -17.68 11.56
CA SER A 402 -6.32 -16.66 10.50
C SER A 402 -5.04 -16.65 9.66
N GLY A 403 -4.12 -17.61 9.85
CA GLY A 403 -2.91 -17.79 9.06
C GLY A 403 -1.78 -16.78 9.32
N PHE A 404 -1.90 -15.93 10.36
CA PHE A 404 -0.81 -15.02 10.77
C PHE A 404 0.34 -15.73 11.47
N ILE A 405 0.01 -16.83 12.15
CA ILE A 405 1.00 -17.73 12.75
C ILE A 405 0.72 -19.14 12.24
N ARG A 406 1.73 -19.75 11.62
CA ARG A 406 1.65 -21.16 11.24
C ARG A 406 1.84 -22.04 12.48
N PRO A 407 0.95 -23.01 12.75
CA PRO A 407 1.16 -23.99 13.80
C PRO A 407 2.40 -24.84 13.50
N ASP A 408 3.08 -25.29 14.55
CA ASP A 408 4.22 -26.22 14.45
C ASP A 408 3.73 -27.65 14.20
N ALA A 409 2.53 -27.99 14.73
CA ALA A 409 1.78 -29.21 14.45
C ALA A 409 0.28 -28.92 14.50
N GLY A 410 -0.51 -29.80 13.93
CA GLY A 410 -1.96 -29.63 13.80
C GLY A 410 -2.36 -28.90 12.51
N THR A 411 -3.66 -28.79 12.30
CA THR A 411 -4.22 -28.20 11.05
C THR A 411 -5.42 -27.33 11.35
N VAL A 412 -5.60 -26.30 10.49
CA VAL A 412 -6.84 -25.50 10.44
C VAL A 412 -7.50 -25.73 9.09
N LYS A 413 -8.74 -26.17 9.12
CA LYS A 413 -9.55 -26.46 7.93
C LYS A 413 -10.73 -25.51 7.90
N VAL A 414 -11.03 -24.97 6.74
CA VAL A 414 -12.20 -24.10 6.50
C VAL A 414 -13.04 -24.71 5.40
N ARG A 415 -14.34 -24.78 5.59
CA ARG A 415 -15.30 -25.26 4.61
C ARG A 415 -15.66 -24.17 3.63
N ARG A 416 -15.36 -24.38 2.36
CA ARG A 416 -15.69 -23.44 1.28
C ARG A 416 -17.20 -23.41 0.99
N SER A 417 -17.62 -22.43 0.19
CA SER A 417 -19.02 -22.29 -0.25
C SER A 417 -19.50 -23.47 -1.11
N ASP A 418 -18.58 -24.14 -1.83
CA ASP A 418 -18.84 -25.37 -2.60
C ASP A 418 -18.96 -26.64 -1.72
N GLY A 419 -18.72 -26.52 -0.40
CA GLY A 419 -18.78 -27.62 0.56
C GLY A 419 -17.44 -28.34 0.77
N GLU A 420 -16.41 -28.05 -0.02
CA GLU A 420 -15.08 -28.66 0.12
C GLU A 420 -14.29 -28.07 1.29
N TRP A 421 -13.44 -28.90 1.90
CA TRP A 421 -12.52 -28.46 2.95
C TRP A 421 -11.19 -28.03 2.36
N THR A 422 -10.67 -26.91 2.87
CA THR A 422 -9.35 -26.39 2.51
C THR A 422 -8.58 -25.97 3.74
N SER A 423 -7.24 -26.02 3.66
CA SER A 423 -6.33 -25.59 4.73
C SER A 423 -5.41 -24.47 4.24
N PRO A 424 -5.85 -23.20 4.27
CA PRO A 424 -5.01 -22.09 3.87
C PRO A 424 -3.80 -21.94 4.82
N THR A 425 -2.70 -21.40 4.32
CA THR A 425 -1.46 -21.22 5.12
C THR A 425 -1.05 -19.77 5.26
N THR A 426 -1.77 -18.84 4.62
CA THR A 426 -1.47 -17.41 4.63
C THR A 426 -2.73 -16.61 4.96
N PRO A 427 -2.62 -15.42 5.59
CA PRO A 427 -3.77 -14.59 5.94
C PRO A 427 -4.65 -14.26 4.75
N GLU A 428 -4.06 -13.90 3.61
CA GLU A 428 -4.78 -13.63 2.38
C GLU A 428 -5.50 -14.87 1.84
N GLY A 429 -4.94 -16.07 2.06
CA GLY A 429 -5.59 -17.34 1.73
C GLY A 429 -6.82 -17.60 2.60
N PHE A 430 -6.73 -17.34 3.90
CA PHE A 430 -7.89 -17.43 4.81
C PHE A 430 -8.98 -16.44 4.43
N ALA A 431 -8.61 -15.18 4.12
CA ALA A 431 -9.58 -14.20 3.64
C ALA A 431 -10.30 -14.67 2.37
N GLN A 432 -9.58 -15.23 1.40
CA GLN A 432 -10.14 -15.73 0.13
C GLN A 432 -11.13 -16.88 0.31
N VAL A 433 -11.01 -17.68 1.37
CA VAL A 433 -11.97 -18.75 1.66
C VAL A 433 -13.09 -18.32 2.61
N GLY A 434 -13.18 -17.01 2.90
CA GLY A 434 -14.27 -16.43 3.66
C GLY A 434 -14.04 -16.33 5.17
N VAL A 435 -12.80 -16.22 5.62
CA VAL A 435 -12.44 -15.90 7.01
C VAL A 435 -12.01 -14.43 7.11
N GLY A 436 -12.86 -13.58 7.67
CA GLY A 436 -12.55 -12.19 8.00
C GLY A 436 -12.06 -12.08 9.45
N ARG A 437 -11.20 -11.10 9.74
CA ARG A 437 -10.74 -10.86 11.11
C ARG A 437 -10.57 -9.39 11.44
N THR A 438 -10.68 -9.06 12.74
CA THR A 438 -10.25 -7.80 13.35
C THR A 438 -8.95 -7.97 14.11
N PHE A 439 -8.32 -6.87 14.52
CA PHE A 439 -7.10 -6.86 15.31
C PHE A 439 -7.35 -6.26 16.70
N GLN A 440 -6.66 -6.76 17.71
CA GLN A 440 -6.73 -6.26 19.09
C GLN A 440 -6.40 -4.75 19.14
N ILE A 441 -5.33 -4.32 18.49
CA ILE A 441 -5.00 -2.91 18.28
C ILE A 441 -5.54 -2.52 16.91
N VAL A 442 -6.51 -1.60 16.88
CA VAL A 442 -7.12 -1.13 15.64
C VAL A 442 -6.09 -0.61 14.64
N GLN A 443 -6.21 -1.05 13.40
CA GLN A 443 -5.28 -0.73 12.31
C GLN A 443 -6.00 -0.07 11.13
N PRO A 444 -6.53 1.16 11.30
CA PRO A 444 -7.14 1.87 10.19
C PRO A 444 -6.07 2.31 9.18
N PHE A 445 -6.44 2.38 7.93
CA PHE A 445 -5.63 3.03 6.89
C PHE A 445 -5.87 4.54 6.99
N SER A 446 -4.98 5.21 7.71
CA SER A 446 -5.12 6.61 8.15
C SER A 446 -5.12 7.63 7.00
N GLY A 447 -4.49 7.29 5.87
CA GLY A 447 -4.45 8.09 4.65
C GLY A 447 -5.70 7.97 3.78
N LEU A 448 -6.66 7.11 4.17
CA LEU A 448 -7.92 6.87 3.47
C LEU A 448 -9.10 7.39 4.28
N SER A 449 -10.22 7.69 3.59
CA SER A 449 -11.50 7.94 4.23
C SER A 449 -12.10 6.66 4.83
N VAL A 450 -13.14 6.77 5.63
CA VAL A 450 -13.92 5.62 6.14
C VAL A 450 -14.45 4.78 4.98
N LEU A 451 -15.04 5.41 3.97
CA LEU A 451 -15.53 4.74 2.77
C LEU A 451 -14.42 3.95 2.07
N GLU A 452 -13.29 4.60 1.80
CA GLU A 452 -12.14 3.98 1.11
C GLU A 452 -11.54 2.80 1.91
N ASN A 453 -11.54 2.88 3.25
CA ASN A 453 -11.14 1.77 4.11
C ASN A 453 -12.04 0.54 3.93
N ILE A 454 -13.36 0.74 3.91
CA ILE A 454 -14.33 -0.36 3.73
C ILE A 454 -14.25 -0.94 2.32
N MET A 455 -14.09 -0.07 1.29
CA MET A 455 -13.93 -0.49 -0.10
C MET A 455 -12.76 -1.45 -0.30
N LEU A 456 -11.69 -1.35 0.50
CA LEU A 456 -10.56 -2.28 0.43
C LEU A 456 -10.99 -3.74 0.64
N GLY A 457 -11.88 -4.02 1.59
CA GLY A 457 -12.46 -5.35 1.77
C GLY A 457 -13.35 -5.76 0.58
N ALA A 458 -14.16 -4.81 0.06
CA ALA A 458 -15.06 -5.06 -1.05
C ALA A 458 -14.33 -5.41 -2.37
N PHE A 459 -13.13 -4.90 -2.56
CA PHE A 459 -12.30 -5.24 -3.72
C PHE A 459 -11.91 -6.73 -3.83
N MET A 460 -12.14 -7.54 -2.82
CA MET A 460 -12.04 -9.00 -2.97
C MET A 460 -13.02 -9.56 -4.00
N HIS A 461 -14.21 -8.96 -4.12
CA HIS A 461 -15.32 -9.46 -4.92
C HIS A 461 -15.54 -8.69 -6.23
N THR A 462 -14.99 -7.48 -6.35
CA THR A 462 -15.14 -6.65 -7.56
C THR A 462 -13.83 -5.98 -7.97
N ARG A 463 -13.73 -5.67 -9.27
CA ARG A 463 -12.63 -4.87 -9.82
C ARG A 463 -13.03 -3.42 -10.05
N HIS A 464 -14.33 -3.12 -10.01
CA HIS A 464 -14.90 -1.81 -10.29
C HIS A 464 -15.07 -1.01 -9.00
N THR A 465 -14.59 0.22 -9.03
CA THR A 465 -14.66 1.13 -7.86
C THR A 465 -16.10 1.44 -7.46
N ALA A 466 -17.02 1.58 -8.44
CA ALA A 466 -18.42 1.85 -8.17
C ALA A 466 -19.12 0.71 -7.40
N ASP A 467 -18.84 -0.55 -7.78
CA ASP A 467 -19.40 -1.70 -7.09
C ASP A 467 -18.83 -1.84 -5.67
N ALA A 468 -17.50 -1.58 -5.53
CA ALA A 468 -16.85 -1.59 -4.22
C ALA A 468 -17.43 -0.49 -3.30
N GLU A 469 -17.74 0.68 -3.85
CA GLU A 469 -18.39 1.78 -3.13
C GLU A 469 -19.80 1.38 -2.69
N ALA A 470 -20.59 0.73 -3.54
CA ALA A 470 -21.93 0.26 -3.20
C ALA A 470 -21.87 -0.74 -2.03
N ILE A 471 -21.01 -1.76 -2.11
CA ILE A 471 -20.80 -2.74 -1.02
C ILE A 471 -20.38 -2.03 0.27
N ALA A 472 -19.47 -1.04 0.16
CA ALA A 472 -18.96 -0.32 1.33
C ALA A 472 -20.07 0.51 2.03
N ARG A 473 -21.00 1.10 1.27
CA ARG A 473 -22.15 1.84 1.81
C ARG A 473 -23.15 0.92 2.53
N ASP A 474 -23.42 -0.26 1.97
CA ASP A 474 -24.27 -1.27 2.61
C ASP A 474 -23.68 -1.74 3.94
N VAL A 475 -22.38 -2.06 3.96
CA VAL A 475 -21.68 -2.47 5.18
C VAL A 475 -21.60 -1.33 6.21
N ALA A 476 -21.44 -0.08 5.76
CA ALA A 476 -21.43 1.08 6.65
C ALA A 476 -22.77 1.27 7.37
N SER A 477 -23.89 0.89 6.74
CA SER A 477 -25.21 0.92 7.38
C SER A 477 -25.33 -0.11 8.51
N LEU A 478 -24.77 -1.32 8.33
CA LEU A 478 -24.75 -2.38 9.35
C LEU A 478 -23.88 -2.03 10.56
N THR A 479 -22.85 -1.18 10.34
CA THR A 479 -21.86 -0.84 11.35
C THR A 479 -21.98 0.59 11.90
N ASP A 480 -23.10 1.27 11.62
CA ASP A 480 -23.42 2.64 12.05
C ASP A 480 -22.32 3.67 11.67
N LEU A 481 -21.76 3.56 10.44
CA LEU A 481 -20.72 4.43 9.91
C LEU A 481 -21.19 5.33 8.75
N THR A 482 -22.48 5.27 8.38
CA THR A 482 -23.03 5.96 7.19
C THR A 482 -22.77 7.47 7.22
N SER A 483 -22.92 8.12 8.37
CA SER A 483 -22.68 9.56 8.53
C SER A 483 -21.19 9.96 8.49
N LEU A 484 -20.28 8.99 8.61
CA LEU A 484 -18.84 9.20 8.71
C LEU A 484 -18.07 8.78 7.45
N LEU A 485 -18.74 8.35 6.39
CA LEU A 485 -18.12 7.78 5.18
C LEU A 485 -17.04 8.67 4.57
N ASP A 486 -17.28 9.97 4.51
CA ASP A 486 -16.32 10.95 3.95
C ASP A 486 -15.27 11.42 4.95
N ALA A 487 -15.40 11.06 6.22
CA ALA A 487 -14.45 11.47 7.25
C ALA A 487 -13.10 10.73 7.06
N PRO A 488 -11.97 11.39 7.35
CA PRO A 488 -10.68 10.72 7.38
C PRO A 488 -10.64 9.71 8.53
N ALA A 489 -10.19 8.48 8.28
CA ALA A 489 -10.18 7.41 9.28
C ALA A 489 -9.40 7.78 10.57
N ARG A 490 -8.33 8.59 10.42
CA ARG A 490 -7.54 9.11 11.56
C ARG A 490 -8.31 10.00 12.53
N GLY A 491 -9.45 10.55 12.12
CA GLY A 491 -10.29 11.45 12.93
C GLY A 491 -11.38 10.74 13.72
N LEU A 492 -11.49 9.42 13.60
CA LEU A 492 -12.49 8.65 14.31
C LEU A 492 -12.16 8.50 15.81
N THR A 493 -13.19 8.40 16.63
CA THR A 493 -13.07 7.95 18.04
C THR A 493 -12.65 6.47 18.10
N VAL A 494 -12.21 5.99 19.26
CA VAL A 494 -11.86 4.58 19.46
C VAL A 494 -13.01 3.65 19.04
N GLY A 495 -14.24 3.94 19.45
CA GLY A 495 -15.43 3.18 19.06
C GLY A 495 -15.69 3.25 17.55
N GLY A 496 -15.47 4.41 16.92
CA GLY A 496 -15.56 4.56 15.47
C GLY A 496 -14.50 3.75 14.73
N MET A 497 -13.26 3.73 15.23
CA MET A 497 -12.17 2.94 14.64
C MET A 497 -12.43 1.42 14.74
N LYS A 498 -12.95 0.95 15.88
CA LYS A 498 -13.32 -0.47 16.06
C LYS A 498 -14.45 -0.89 15.11
N ARG A 499 -15.50 -0.05 14.98
CA ARG A 499 -16.57 -0.29 14.00
C ARG A 499 -16.05 -0.29 12.56
N LEU A 500 -15.11 0.61 12.23
CA LEU A 500 -14.47 0.63 10.91
C LEU A 500 -13.71 -0.65 10.61
N GLU A 501 -13.03 -1.21 11.60
CA GLU A 501 -12.29 -2.46 11.45
C GLU A 501 -13.23 -3.65 11.20
N VAL A 502 -14.33 -3.74 11.95
CA VAL A 502 -15.39 -4.72 11.70
C VAL A 502 -15.99 -4.52 10.32
N ALA A 503 -16.31 -3.27 9.93
CA ALA A 503 -16.86 -2.96 8.61
C ALA A 503 -15.92 -3.40 7.47
N ARG A 504 -14.61 -3.15 7.61
CA ARG A 504 -13.61 -3.58 6.63
C ARG A 504 -13.55 -5.10 6.50
N ALA A 505 -13.61 -5.83 7.62
CA ALA A 505 -13.66 -7.28 7.61
C ALA A 505 -14.97 -7.80 6.99
N LEU A 506 -16.10 -7.21 7.30
CA LEU A 506 -17.42 -7.56 6.71
C LEU A 506 -17.50 -7.32 5.20
N ALA A 507 -16.82 -6.27 4.70
CA ALA A 507 -16.78 -5.97 3.27
C ALA A 507 -16.09 -7.07 2.44
N THR A 508 -15.31 -7.95 3.08
CA THR A 508 -14.79 -9.18 2.45
C THR A 508 -15.85 -10.28 2.33
N ARG A 509 -17.11 -10.03 2.74
CA ARG A 509 -18.22 -10.99 2.76
C ARG A 509 -17.83 -12.33 3.41
N PRO A 510 -17.35 -12.31 4.66
CA PRO A 510 -16.86 -13.50 5.33
C PRO A 510 -18.02 -14.42 5.71
N ARG A 511 -17.76 -15.74 5.71
CA ARG A 511 -18.63 -16.75 6.36
C ARG A 511 -18.27 -16.94 7.82
N VAL A 512 -16.98 -16.72 8.15
CA VAL A 512 -16.42 -16.72 9.50
C VAL A 512 -15.85 -15.35 9.80
N LEU A 513 -16.30 -14.72 10.87
CA LEU A 513 -15.76 -13.45 11.36
C LEU A 513 -15.06 -13.68 12.71
N LEU A 514 -13.76 -13.42 12.73
CA LEU A 514 -12.93 -13.49 13.92
C LEU A 514 -12.83 -12.09 14.55
N LEU A 515 -13.36 -11.91 15.76
CA LEU A 515 -13.37 -10.65 16.51
C LEU A 515 -12.40 -10.69 17.69
N ASP A 516 -11.39 -9.83 17.70
CA ASP A 516 -10.35 -9.78 18.72
C ASP A 516 -10.52 -8.51 19.59
N GLU A 517 -11.07 -8.67 20.79
CA GLU A 517 -11.26 -7.62 21.81
C GLU A 517 -11.93 -6.34 21.25
N VAL A 518 -13.00 -6.51 20.47
CA VAL A 518 -13.68 -5.39 19.81
C VAL A 518 -14.39 -4.48 20.84
N LEU A 519 -14.76 -5.00 22.02
CA LEU A 519 -15.45 -4.27 23.08
C LEU A 519 -14.49 -3.61 24.07
N ALA A 520 -13.22 -3.99 24.09
CA ALA A 520 -12.25 -3.47 25.05
C ALA A 520 -12.01 -1.95 24.89
N GLY A 521 -11.99 -1.21 25.98
CA GLY A 521 -11.74 0.24 26.00
C GLY A 521 -12.90 1.11 25.47
N LEU A 522 -14.08 0.53 25.27
CA LEU A 522 -15.31 1.26 24.93
C LEU A 522 -16.03 1.74 26.19
N ASN A 523 -16.72 2.88 26.10
CA ASN A 523 -17.64 3.29 27.14
C ASN A 523 -18.93 2.41 27.13
N PRO A 524 -19.75 2.38 28.20
CA PRO A 524 -20.92 1.51 28.29
C PRO A 524 -21.91 1.66 27.13
N THR A 525 -22.12 2.86 26.64
CA THR A 525 -23.03 3.14 25.51
C THR A 525 -22.47 2.53 24.20
N ASP A 526 -21.17 2.66 23.95
CA ASP A 526 -20.52 2.08 22.76
C ASP A 526 -20.44 0.55 22.86
N VAL A 527 -20.31 -0.02 24.08
CA VAL A 527 -20.41 -1.47 24.30
C VAL A 527 -21.78 -2.00 23.90
N ALA A 528 -22.87 -1.35 24.35
CA ALA A 528 -24.22 -1.75 23.99
C ALA A 528 -24.43 -1.72 22.46
N ARG A 529 -23.98 -0.65 21.80
CA ARG A 529 -24.04 -0.54 20.32
C ARG A 529 -23.24 -1.63 19.63
N ALA A 530 -22.05 -1.96 20.14
CA ALA A 530 -21.22 -3.00 19.57
C ALA A 530 -21.84 -4.41 19.75
N ILE A 531 -22.49 -4.68 20.89
CA ILE A 531 -23.27 -5.91 21.10
C ILE A 531 -24.39 -6.03 20.07
N ASP A 532 -25.15 -4.96 19.86
CA ASP A 532 -26.24 -4.95 18.88
C ASP A 532 -25.71 -5.10 17.45
N MET A 533 -24.57 -4.50 17.13
CA MET A 533 -23.89 -4.69 15.85
C MET A 533 -23.50 -6.16 15.64
N VAL A 534 -22.90 -6.82 16.62
CA VAL A 534 -22.52 -8.25 16.51
C VAL A 534 -23.75 -9.13 16.32
N ARG A 535 -24.87 -8.83 17.00
CA ARG A 535 -26.14 -9.55 16.80
C ARG A 535 -26.66 -9.38 15.37
N ARG A 536 -26.71 -8.14 14.86
CA ARG A 536 -27.11 -7.86 13.47
C ARG A 536 -26.23 -8.63 12.47
N ILE A 537 -24.91 -8.68 12.70
CA ILE A 537 -23.97 -9.42 11.85
C ILE A 537 -24.29 -10.92 11.87
N ARG A 538 -24.46 -11.52 13.05
CA ARG A 538 -24.88 -12.92 13.19
C ARG A 538 -26.19 -13.20 12.44
N ASP A 539 -27.16 -12.32 12.56
CA ASP A 539 -28.47 -12.47 11.94
C ASP A 539 -28.44 -12.40 10.41
N THR A 540 -27.33 -11.91 9.82
CA THR A 540 -27.04 -12.03 8.38
C THR A 540 -26.53 -13.42 7.99
N GLY A 541 -26.30 -14.34 8.94
CA GLY A 541 -25.79 -15.71 8.70
C GLY A 541 -24.27 -15.84 8.83
N VAL A 542 -23.56 -14.81 9.25
CA VAL A 542 -22.12 -14.87 9.51
C VAL A 542 -21.86 -15.57 10.85
N SER A 543 -21.00 -16.61 10.84
CA SER A 543 -20.54 -17.26 12.06
C SER A 543 -19.44 -16.44 12.71
N VAL A 544 -19.50 -16.27 14.02
CA VAL A 544 -18.58 -15.39 14.75
C VAL A 544 -17.77 -16.20 15.76
N LEU A 545 -16.44 -16.03 15.75
CA LEU A 545 -15.59 -16.44 16.84
C LEU A 545 -14.99 -15.19 17.48
N MET A 546 -15.24 -15.00 18.78
CA MET A 546 -14.82 -13.79 19.48
C MET A 546 -13.93 -14.09 20.68
N ILE A 547 -12.86 -13.30 20.82
CA ILE A 547 -12.10 -13.21 22.06
C ILE A 547 -12.51 -11.93 22.76
N GLU A 548 -12.95 -12.03 24.01
CA GLU A 548 -13.34 -10.87 24.82
C GLU A 548 -12.96 -11.06 26.29
N HIS A 549 -12.72 -9.93 26.95
CA HIS A 549 -12.46 -9.87 28.38
C HIS A 549 -13.71 -9.44 29.18
N LEU A 550 -14.71 -8.84 28.52
CA LEU A 550 -15.97 -8.44 29.12
C LEU A 550 -16.91 -9.65 29.25
N MET A 551 -16.86 -10.34 30.40
CA MET A 551 -17.62 -11.57 30.64
C MET A 551 -19.13 -11.38 30.36
N GLN A 552 -19.71 -10.26 30.79
CA GLN A 552 -21.15 -9.98 30.55
C GLN A 552 -21.51 -9.95 29.06
N ALA A 553 -20.66 -9.35 28.22
CA ALA A 553 -20.88 -9.28 26.79
C ALA A 553 -20.68 -10.64 26.12
N THR A 554 -19.67 -11.39 26.54
CA THR A 554 -19.41 -12.75 26.05
C THR A 554 -20.59 -13.67 26.37
N MET A 555 -21.11 -13.61 27.59
CA MET A 555 -22.29 -14.38 28.02
C MET A 555 -23.54 -14.01 27.24
N ALA A 556 -23.74 -12.72 26.91
CA ALA A 556 -24.92 -12.24 26.23
C ALA A 556 -24.92 -12.51 24.71
N LEU A 557 -23.75 -12.76 24.12
CA LEU A 557 -23.59 -12.94 22.67
C LEU A 557 -23.31 -14.39 22.27
N SER A 558 -22.59 -15.17 23.10
CA SER A 558 -22.10 -16.49 22.70
C SER A 558 -23.16 -17.58 22.86
N ASP A 559 -23.28 -18.44 21.85
CA ASP A 559 -24.06 -19.68 21.94
C ASP A 559 -23.28 -20.76 22.72
N ARG A 560 -21.95 -20.74 22.62
CA ARG A 560 -21.00 -21.66 23.27
C ARG A 560 -19.70 -20.91 23.62
N ILE A 561 -19.06 -21.33 24.68
CA ILE A 561 -17.79 -20.76 25.15
C ILE A 561 -16.72 -21.85 25.27
N ILE A 562 -15.51 -21.52 24.83
CA ILE A 562 -14.30 -22.31 25.04
C ILE A 562 -13.38 -21.53 26.00
N VAL A 563 -12.89 -22.19 27.03
CA VAL A 563 -11.90 -21.65 27.97
C VAL A 563 -10.53 -22.19 27.61
N ILE A 564 -9.57 -21.29 27.35
CA ILE A 564 -8.18 -21.65 27.13
C ILE A 564 -7.37 -21.27 28.38
N ASN A 565 -6.58 -22.21 28.88
CA ASN A 565 -5.64 -21.99 29.96
C ASN A 565 -4.31 -22.70 29.69
N ALA A 566 -3.17 -22.00 29.89
CA ALA A 566 -1.82 -22.52 29.67
C ALA A 566 -1.65 -23.24 28.29
N GLY A 567 -2.25 -22.70 27.25
CA GLY A 567 -2.16 -23.21 25.86
C GLY A 567 -3.04 -24.43 25.57
N LYS A 568 -3.95 -24.82 26.47
CA LYS A 568 -4.86 -25.98 26.33
C LYS A 568 -6.33 -25.54 26.45
N VAL A 569 -7.24 -26.30 25.85
CA VAL A 569 -8.66 -26.19 26.13
C VAL A 569 -8.94 -26.76 27.53
N LEU A 570 -9.39 -25.90 28.42
CA LEU A 570 -9.74 -26.29 29.80
C LEU A 570 -11.19 -26.80 29.87
N ARG A 571 -12.12 -26.06 29.26
CA ARG A 571 -13.54 -26.37 29.27
C ARG A 571 -14.23 -25.83 28.02
N GLU A 572 -15.28 -26.51 27.59
CA GLU A 572 -16.16 -26.10 26.52
C GLU A 572 -17.61 -26.39 26.89
N GLY A 573 -18.54 -25.47 26.62
CA GLY A 573 -19.95 -25.65 26.95
C GLY A 573 -20.78 -24.42 26.73
N LYS A 574 -22.05 -24.47 27.18
CA LYS A 574 -22.91 -23.30 27.20
C LYS A 574 -22.38 -22.27 28.19
N PRO A 575 -22.61 -20.97 27.94
CA PRO A 575 -22.11 -19.90 28.80
C PRO A 575 -22.38 -20.09 30.29
N ALA A 576 -23.62 -20.46 30.66
CA ALA A 576 -24.00 -20.68 32.06
C ALA A 576 -23.24 -21.84 32.74
N ASP A 577 -22.95 -22.92 32.00
CA ASP A 577 -22.27 -24.09 32.52
C ASP A 577 -20.77 -23.81 32.72
N VAL A 578 -20.18 -23.04 31.79
CA VAL A 578 -18.75 -22.72 31.80
C VAL A 578 -18.38 -21.76 32.92
N VAL A 579 -19.19 -20.74 33.20
CA VAL A 579 -18.91 -19.72 34.22
C VAL A 579 -18.97 -20.31 35.63
N ASN A 580 -19.81 -21.32 35.84
CA ASN A 580 -19.95 -21.98 37.15
C ASN A 580 -19.01 -23.18 37.33
N ASP A 581 -18.15 -23.50 36.36
CA ASP A 581 -17.22 -24.61 36.45
C ASP A 581 -16.07 -24.26 37.41
N PRO A 582 -15.82 -25.11 38.47
CA PRO A 582 -14.78 -24.86 39.46
C PRO A 582 -13.38 -24.68 38.85
N ALA A 583 -13.03 -25.45 37.82
CA ALA A 583 -11.73 -25.35 37.17
C ALA A 583 -11.56 -24.01 36.41
N VAL A 584 -12.66 -23.46 35.88
CA VAL A 584 -12.66 -22.15 35.22
C VAL A 584 -12.50 -21.05 36.28
N ILE A 585 -13.23 -21.13 37.39
CA ILE A 585 -13.13 -20.18 38.50
C ILE A 585 -11.68 -20.18 39.06
N GLU A 586 -11.09 -21.36 39.30
CA GLU A 586 -9.72 -21.48 39.75
C GLU A 586 -8.72 -20.86 38.75
N ALA A 587 -8.91 -21.06 37.45
CA ALA A 587 -8.02 -20.52 36.43
C ALA A 587 -8.00 -18.99 36.40
N TYR A 588 -9.11 -18.31 36.79
CA TYR A 588 -9.23 -16.84 36.82
C TYR A 588 -8.86 -16.23 38.17
N LEU A 589 -9.23 -16.86 39.29
CA LEU A 589 -9.11 -16.31 40.64
C LEU A 589 -7.94 -16.90 41.44
N GLY A 590 -7.33 -17.99 40.93
CA GLY A 590 -6.24 -18.69 41.59
C GLY A 590 -6.71 -19.77 42.60
N LYS A 591 -5.82 -20.69 42.97
CA LYS A 591 -6.12 -21.88 43.81
C LYS A 591 -6.70 -21.61 45.18
N GLY A 592 -6.49 -20.44 45.79
CA GLY A 592 -6.98 -20.12 47.13
C GLY A 592 -8.41 -19.59 47.23
N TYR A 593 -9.08 -19.34 46.14
CA TYR A 593 -10.42 -18.70 46.17
C TYR A 593 -11.54 -19.70 46.53
N LEU A 594 -11.46 -20.92 46.02
CA LEU A 594 -12.43 -21.97 46.30
C LEU A 594 -12.28 -22.49 47.75
N ASP A 595 -11.06 -22.56 48.27
CA ASP A 595 -10.80 -22.98 49.65
C ASP A 595 -11.34 -21.95 50.68
N ALA A 596 -11.34 -20.65 50.31
CA ALA A 596 -11.86 -19.58 51.17
C ALA A 596 -13.40 -19.48 51.18
N GLN A 597 -14.13 -20.11 50.25
CA GLN A 597 -15.60 -20.19 50.27
C GLN A 597 -16.13 -21.43 51.02
N VAL A 598 -15.29 -22.42 51.29
CA VAL A 598 -15.65 -23.66 51.96
C VAL A 598 -15.28 -23.62 53.46
N ALA A 599 -14.45 -22.66 53.86
CA ALA A 599 -14.09 -22.37 55.27
C ALA A 599 -14.98 -21.24 55.82
#